data_6ea82f60d761749432ab322b7dde551b
#
_entry.id   6ea82f60d761749432ab322b7dde551b
#
_cell.length_a   1.000
_cell.length_b   1.000
_cell.length_c   1.000
_cell.angle_alpha   90.00
_cell.angle_beta   90.00
_cell.angle_gamma   90.00
#
_symmetry.space_group_name_H-M   'P 1'
#
loop_
_entity.id
_entity.type
_entity.pdbx_description
1 polymer ?
#
loop_
_entity_poly.entity_id
_entity_poly.type
_entity_poly.pdbx_seq_one_letter_code
_entity_poly.pdbx_strand_id
1 'polypeptide(L)'
;MATASGKLFVRNQKWFIPSFSIAVEGIRDTALPALRSGVYFPMIPPRTTIERTVEVRFPRRGMYRENSFAFSTAFPFGFLVKRARVTLRRDMVVYPSIDPQPGFEDLLAGIAGEIETHYRGLGRDFYRIRPYEISESARHVDWKASAHVGSLQVREFAREREQTVEVYLDRDVAPEFDPWFEHAVDCCAFLVWRLSGQGASIQFRSGGFAVRQPEEADIYAILKYLALANQQSAPPPGPPFDDTSYKLVFTPSPRKFQDAGWMDARILDPGLLPFPARGASYGAAF
;
A
#
# COMPACT_ATOMS: atom_id res chain seq x y z
N MET A 1 -12.71 4.25 -0.50
CA MET A 1 -12.76 5.62 -1.08
C MET A 1 -11.75 6.48 -0.36
N ALA A 2 -10.75 7.01 -1.06
CA ALA A 2 -9.75 7.88 -0.46
C ALA A 2 -10.21 9.34 -0.50
N THR A 3 -9.89 10.10 0.54
CA THR A 3 -10.14 11.55 0.59
C THR A 3 -8.82 12.26 0.82
N ALA A 4 -8.50 13.24 0.00
CA ALA A 4 -7.30 14.05 0.14
C ALA A 4 -7.65 15.53 0.32
N SER A 5 -6.94 16.20 1.21
CA SER A 5 -7.01 17.65 1.34
C SER A 5 -6.12 18.30 0.28
N GLY A 6 -6.65 19.27 -0.41
CA GLY A 6 -5.94 20.01 -1.45
C GLY A 6 -6.22 21.51 -1.38
N LYS A 7 -5.44 22.28 -2.12
CA LYS A 7 -5.63 23.71 -2.27
C LYS A 7 -6.19 24.03 -3.63
N LEU A 8 -7.35 24.66 -3.67
CA LEU A 8 -7.98 25.17 -4.89
C LEU A 8 -7.65 26.65 -5.05
N PHE A 9 -7.00 26.97 -6.16
CA PHE A 9 -6.67 28.34 -6.54
C PHE A 9 -7.59 28.80 -7.65
N VAL A 10 -8.37 29.86 -7.40
CA VAL A 10 -9.25 30.45 -8.41
C VAL A 10 -8.79 31.89 -8.66
N ARG A 11 -8.42 32.17 -9.91
CA ARG A 11 -7.91 33.48 -10.34
C ARG A 11 -8.89 34.17 -11.24
N ASN A 12 -9.20 35.43 -10.92
CA ASN A 12 -9.90 36.36 -11.83
C ASN A 12 -8.89 37.03 -12.77
N GLN A 13 -8.91 36.68 -14.04
CA GLN A 13 -8.00 37.25 -15.06
C GLN A 13 -8.46 38.61 -15.62
N LYS A 14 -9.69 39.02 -15.32
CA LYS A 14 -10.23 40.29 -15.81
C LYS A 14 -9.41 41.44 -15.24
N TRP A 15 -9.22 42.51 -16.04
CA TRP A 15 -8.34 43.59 -15.67
C TRP A 15 -8.90 44.45 -14.54
N PHE A 16 -10.18 44.87 -14.65
CA PHE A 16 -10.80 45.84 -13.73
C PHE A 16 -12.20 45.43 -13.24
N ILE A 17 -12.75 44.32 -13.70
CA ILE A 17 -14.09 43.85 -13.32
C ILE A 17 -13.95 42.69 -12.34
N PRO A 18 -14.52 42.80 -11.12
CA PRO A 18 -14.62 41.66 -10.22
C PRO A 18 -15.56 40.57 -10.78
N SER A 19 -15.35 39.35 -10.33
CA SER A 19 -16.28 38.25 -10.61
C SER A 19 -17.11 37.98 -9.37
N PHE A 20 -18.43 37.89 -9.53
CA PHE A 20 -19.36 37.73 -8.42
C PHE A 20 -20.05 36.39 -8.46
N SER A 21 -20.42 35.88 -7.28
CA SER A 21 -21.26 34.70 -7.10
C SER A 21 -20.78 33.49 -7.87
N ILE A 22 -19.48 33.17 -7.71
CA ILE A 22 -18.86 31.99 -8.35
C ILE A 22 -19.00 30.78 -7.45
N ALA A 23 -19.74 29.78 -7.89
CA ALA A 23 -19.75 28.45 -7.27
C ALA A 23 -18.87 27.49 -8.08
N VAL A 24 -18.06 26.70 -7.38
CA VAL A 24 -17.19 25.66 -7.96
C VAL A 24 -17.64 24.32 -7.37
N GLU A 25 -18.03 23.40 -8.22
CA GLU A 25 -18.50 22.08 -7.83
C GLU A 25 -17.69 21.00 -8.56
N GLY A 26 -17.51 19.86 -7.93
CA GLY A 26 -17.00 18.68 -8.59
C GLY A 26 -18.04 18.14 -9.59
N ILE A 27 -17.57 17.65 -10.74
CA ILE A 27 -18.47 16.97 -11.67
C ILE A 27 -18.81 15.60 -11.08
N ARG A 28 -20.09 15.27 -11.03
CA ARG A 28 -20.58 13.97 -10.55
C ARG A 28 -20.35 12.90 -11.61
N ASP A 29 -19.11 12.47 -11.73
CA ASP A 29 -18.74 11.31 -12.51
C ASP A 29 -18.16 10.26 -11.56
N THR A 30 -18.70 9.04 -11.61
CA THR A 30 -18.28 7.96 -10.72
C THR A 30 -16.83 7.52 -10.92
N ALA A 31 -16.23 7.86 -12.06
CA ALA A 31 -14.87 7.49 -12.42
C ALA A 31 -13.85 8.61 -12.15
N LEU A 32 -14.29 9.85 -11.91
CA LEU A 32 -13.40 11.00 -11.75
C LEU A 32 -13.34 11.47 -10.30
N PRO A 33 -12.22 12.07 -9.89
CA PRO A 33 -12.12 12.74 -8.59
C PRO A 33 -13.18 13.84 -8.47
N ALA A 34 -13.83 13.94 -7.33
CA ALA A 34 -14.87 14.94 -7.10
C ALA A 34 -14.62 15.72 -5.81
N LEU A 35 -14.95 17.02 -5.83
CA LEU A 35 -15.00 17.81 -4.60
C LEU A 35 -16.07 17.21 -3.68
N ARG A 36 -15.75 17.02 -2.40
CA ARG A 36 -16.70 16.56 -1.39
C ARG A 36 -17.83 17.54 -1.18
N SER A 37 -17.51 18.85 -1.22
CA SER A 37 -18.44 19.94 -1.11
C SER A 37 -18.11 21.04 -2.11
N GLY A 38 -19.15 21.71 -2.64
CA GLY A 38 -18.96 22.88 -3.49
C GLY A 38 -18.30 24.03 -2.72
N VAL A 39 -17.54 24.84 -3.42
CA VAL A 39 -16.88 26.04 -2.88
C VAL A 39 -17.53 27.26 -3.48
N TYR A 40 -17.93 28.20 -2.64
CA TYR A 40 -18.57 29.43 -3.08
C TYR A 40 -17.68 30.64 -2.81
N PHE A 41 -17.54 31.50 -3.84
CA PHE A 41 -16.83 32.76 -3.80
C PHE A 41 -17.82 33.91 -4.04
N PRO A 42 -18.16 34.67 -3.02
CA PRO A 42 -19.08 35.82 -3.17
C PRO A 42 -18.55 36.85 -4.18
N MET A 43 -17.25 37.15 -4.10
CA MET A 43 -16.56 38.03 -4.99
C MET A 43 -15.11 37.67 -5.15
N ILE A 44 -14.59 37.71 -6.36
CA ILE A 44 -13.16 37.59 -6.67
C ILE A 44 -12.71 38.89 -7.33
N PRO A 45 -11.88 39.71 -6.65
CA PRO A 45 -11.38 40.98 -7.19
C PRO A 45 -10.64 40.78 -8.52
N PRO A 46 -10.52 41.81 -9.35
CA PRO A 46 -9.78 41.69 -10.61
C PRO A 46 -8.32 41.39 -10.34
N ARG A 47 -7.71 40.58 -11.20
CA ARG A 47 -6.31 40.10 -11.15
C ARG A 47 -5.89 39.40 -9.86
N THR A 48 -6.83 39.01 -9.04
CA THR A 48 -6.58 38.40 -7.75
C THR A 48 -6.77 36.86 -7.84
N THR A 49 -5.94 36.15 -7.09
CA THR A 49 -6.08 34.68 -6.86
C THR A 49 -6.57 34.47 -5.44
N ILE A 50 -7.63 33.71 -5.28
CA ILE A 50 -8.13 33.30 -3.96
C ILE A 50 -7.83 31.80 -3.80
N GLU A 51 -7.27 31.46 -2.64
CA GLU A 51 -6.99 30.09 -2.22
C GLU A 51 -8.11 29.60 -1.29
N ARG A 52 -8.52 28.35 -1.47
CA ARG A 52 -9.40 27.62 -0.55
C ARG A 52 -8.91 26.19 -0.36
N THR A 53 -8.90 25.75 0.87
CA THR A 53 -8.69 24.33 1.17
C THR A 53 -9.95 23.57 0.80
N VAL A 54 -9.78 22.46 0.09
CA VAL A 54 -10.88 21.62 -0.41
C VAL A 54 -10.58 20.16 -0.13
N GLU A 55 -11.60 19.37 0.06
CA GLU A 55 -11.50 17.93 0.13
C GLU A 55 -11.92 17.33 -1.21
N VAL A 56 -11.01 16.53 -1.76
CA VAL A 56 -11.22 15.79 -3.01
C VAL A 56 -11.38 14.32 -2.68
N ARG A 57 -12.47 13.73 -3.14
CA ARG A 57 -12.74 12.29 -2.99
C ARG A 57 -12.32 11.58 -4.26
N PHE A 58 -11.57 10.51 -4.08
CA PHE A 58 -11.15 9.61 -5.14
C PHE A 58 -11.96 8.31 -5.03
N PRO A 59 -12.60 7.84 -6.12
CA PRO A 59 -13.42 6.63 -6.09
C PRO A 59 -12.59 5.36 -5.87
N ARG A 60 -11.39 5.29 -6.44
CA ARG A 60 -10.45 4.16 -6.34
C ARG A 60 -9.01 4.66 -6.28
N ARG A 61 -8.07 3.78 -5.93
CA ARG A 61 -6.64 4.00 -6.15
C ARG A 61 -6.34 4.03 -7.66
N GLY A 62 -5.19 4.57 -8.03
CA GLY A 62 -4.76 4.57 -9.42
C GLY A 62 -4.21 5.90 -9.90
N MET A 63 -3.98 5.98 -11.20
CA MET A 63 -3.51 7.20 -11.85
C MET A 63 -4.69 8.00 -12.39
N TYR A 64 -4.78 9.25 -11.95
CA TYR A 64 -5.74 10.23 -12.45
C TYR A 64 -5.00 11.29 -13.24
N ARG A 65 -5.39 11.50 -14.50
CA ARG A 65 -4.78 12.48 -15.40
C ARG A 65 -5.58 13.75 -15.53
N GLU A 66 -6.88 13.69 -15.21
CA GLU A 66 -7.80 14.79 -15.37
C GLU A 66 -8.63 15.00 -14.10
N ASN A 67 -8.79 16.24 -13.74
CA ASN A 67 -9.73 16.68 -12.71
C ASN A 67 -10.65 17.73 -13.31
N SER A 68 -11.96 17.54 -13.26
CA SER A 68 -12.92 18.42 -13.90
C SER A 68 -13.81 19.08 -12.85
N PHE A 69 -13.99 20.38 -13.02
CA PHE A 69 -14.80 21.23 -12.16
C PHE A 69 -15.87 21.95 -12.97
N ALA A 70 -17.07 22.08 -12.38
CA ALA A 70 -18.12 22.93 -12.88
C ALA A 70 -18.07 24.28 -12.18
N PHE A 71 -17.94 25.33 -12.95
CA PHE A 71 -18.08 26.70 -12.47
C PHE A 71 -19.48 27.19 -12.82
N SER A 72 -20.16 27.81 -11.88
CA SER A 72 -21.45 28.44 -12.12
C SER A 72 -21.52 29.82 -11.50
N THR A 73 -22.29 30.72 -12.11
CA THR A 73 -22.63 32.05 -11.58
C THR A 73 -24.05 32.42 -11.96
N ALA A 74 -24.78 33.00 -11.02
CA ALA A 74 -26.10 33.56 -11.26
C ALA A 74 -26.09 35.10 -11.34
N PHE A 75 -24.91 35.74 -11.28
CA PHE A 75 -24.78 37.18 -11.36
C PHE A 75 -24.98 37.69 -12.79
N PRO A 76 -25.65 38.84 -13.02
CA PRO A 76 -26.18 39.75 -12.01
C PRO A 76 -27.63 39.50 -11.59
N PHE A 77 -28.41 38.78 -12.35
CA PHE A 77 -29.86 38.76 -12.24
C PHE A 77 -30.44 37.66 -11.34
N GLY A 78 -29.63 36.71 -10.87
CA GLY A 78 -30.07 35.62 -9.98
C GLY A 78 -30.89 34.49 -10.65
N PHE A 79 -31.65 34.77 -11.71
CA PHE A 79 -32.47 33.80 -12.42
C PHE A 79 -31.79 33.16 -13.64
N LEU A 80 -30.68 33.73 -14.11
CA LEU A 80 -29.89 33.20 -15.23
C LEU A 80 -28.59 32.62 -14.71
N VAL A 81 -28.43 31.27 -14.74
CA VAL A 81 -27.21 30.61 -14.33
C VAL A 81 -26.35 30.32 -15.54
N LYS A 82 -25.15 30.92 -15.57
CA LYS A 82 -24.09 30.57 -16.52
C LYS A 82 -23.24 29.45 -15.92
N ARG A 83 -22.96 28.41 -16.71
CA ARG A 83 -22.11 27.30 -16.31
C ARG A 83 -20.95 27.14 -17.29
N ALA A 84 -19.78 26.77 -16.74
CA ALA A 84 -18.60 26.44 -17.53
C ALA A 84 -17.92 25.22 -16.89
N ARG A 85 -17.39 24.33 -17.73
CA ARG A 85 -16.58 23.21 -17.28
C ARG A 85 -15.11 23.56 -17.48
N VAL A 86 -14.31 23.32 -16.48
CA VAL A 86 -12.84 23.47 -16.52
C VAL A 86 -12.24 22.12 -16.21
N THR A 87 -11.41 21.61 -17.11
CA THR A 87 -10.66 20.36 -16.91
C THR A 87 -9.19 20.71 -16.68
N LEU A 88 -8.67 20.33 -15.53
CA LEU A 88 -7.26 20.45 -15.20
C LEU A 88 -6.58 19.12 -15.52
N ARG A 89 -5.60 19.16 -16.40
CA ARG A 89 -4.75 18.01 -16.73
C ARG A 89 -3.54 18.02 -15.81
N ARG A 90 -3.49 17.07 -14.90
CA ARG A 90 -2.39 16.86 -13.98
C ARG A 90 -2.34 15.41 -13.57
N ASP A 91 -1.18 14.80 -13.77
CA ASP A 91 -0.98 13.43 -13.33
C ASP A 91 -0.94 13.38 -11.81
N MET A 92 -1.77 12.51 -11.26
CA MET A 92 -1.94 12.30 -9.84
C MET A 92 -2.04 10.80 -9.55
N VAL A 93 -1.21 10.29 -8.66
CA VAL A 93 -1.27 8.88 -8.23
C VAL A 93 -1.94 8.83 -6.87
N VAL A 94 -3.02 8.06 -6.78
CA VAL A 94 -3.72 7.76 -5.53
C VAL A 94 -3.27 6.40 -5.06
N TYR A 95 -2.58 6.37 -3.92
CA TYR A 95 -2.08 5.16 -3.30
C TYR A 95 -3.22 4.35 -2.67
N PRO A 96 -3.05 3.01 -2.50
CA PRO A 96 -3.95 2.21 -1.70
C PRO A 96 -3.93 2.67 -0.23
N SER A 97 -4.94 2.29 0.53
CA SER A 97 -4.99 2.61 1.95
C SER A 97 -3.86 1.89 2.70
N ILE A 98 -3.18 2.65 3.55
CA ILE A 98 -2.23 2.11 4.52
C ILE A 98 -2.81 2.10 5.95
N ASP A 99 -4.13 2.35 6.07
CA ASP A 99 -4.86 2.23 7.32
C ASP A 99 -5.27 0.77 7.57
N PRO A 100 -5.44 0.37 8.83
CA PRO A 100 -5.93 -0.96 9.17
C PRO A 100 -7.27 -1.25 8.50
N GLN A 101 -7.36 -2.38 7.81
CA GLN A 101 -8.61 -2.80 7.21
C GLN A 101 -9.43 -3.61 8.21
N PRO A 102 -10.76 -3.42 8.26
CA PRO A 102 -11.63 -4.15 9.20
C PRO A 102 -11.46 -5.67 9.08
N GLY A 103 -11.21 -6.34 10.21
CA GLY A 103 -10.97 -7.79 10.29
C GLY A 103 -9.57 -8.24 9.89
N PHE A 104 -8.73 -7.37 9.36
CA PHE A 104 -7.36 -7.71 8.98
C PHE A 104 -6.37 -7.55 10.14
N GLU A 105 -6.67 -6.71 11.13
CA GLU A 105 -5.77 -6.50 12.29
C GLU A 105 -5.56 -7.76 13.11
N ASP A 106 -6.64 -8.51 13.39
CA ASP A 106 -6.55 -9.77 14.14
C ASP A 106 -5.74 -10.82 13.36
N LEU A 107 -5.97 -10.89 12.06
CA LEU A 107 -5.21 -11.75 11.16
C LEU A 107 -3.73 -11.37 11.14
N LEU A 108 -3.44 -10.07 11.10
CA LEU A 108 -2.08 -9.55 11.10
C LEU A 108 -1.34 -9.82 12.41
N ALA A 109 -2.02 -9.79 13.55
CA ALA A 109 -1.43 -10.17 14.83
C ALA A 109 -1.01 -11.65 14.83
N GLY A 110 -1.84 -12.53 14.22
CA GLY A 110 -1.50 -13.93 14.00
C GLY A 110 -0.28 -14.09 13.08
N ILE A 111 -0.27 -13.41 11.94
CA ILE A 111 0.85 -13.42 10.99
C ILE A 111 2.15 -12.92 11.63
N ALA A 112 2.09 -11.84 12.42
CA ALA A 112 3.26 -11.33 13.12
C ALA A 112 3.84 -12.35 14.11
N GLY A 113 2.98 -13.06 14.85
CA GLY A 113 3.39 -14.17 15.72
C GLY A 113 3.99 -15.36 14.96
N GLU A 114 3.43 -15.68 13.79
CA GLU A 114 3.98 -16.73 12.90
C GLU A 114 5.36 -16.31 12.36
N ILE A 115 5.54 -15.08 11.90
CA ILE A 115 6.82 -14.53 11.46
C ILE A 115 7.85 -14.62 12.59
N GLU A 116 7.51 -14.17 13.78
CA GLU A 116 8.41 -14.21 14.93
C GLU A 116 8.79 -15.66 15.31
N THR A 117 7.84 -16.58 15.28
CA THR A 117 8.06 -18.01 15.56
C THR A 117 8.95 -18.65 14.50
N HIS A 118 8.73 -18.32 13.22
CA HIS A 118 9.52 -18.81 12.10
C HIS A 118 10.99 -18.42 12.26
N TYR A 119 11.26 -17.14 12.56
CA TYR A 119 12.63 -16.65 12.74
C TYR A 119 13.28 -17.07 14.06
N ARG A 120 12.50 -17.25 15.13
CA ARG A 120 13.02 -17.83 16.38
C ARG A 120 13.47 -19.27 16.19
N GLY A 121 12.77 -20.04 15.34
CA GLY A 121 13.15 -21.39 14.96
C GLY A 121 14.47 -21.41 14.21
N LEU A 122 14.67 -20.51 13.27
CA LEU A 122 15.88 -20.39 12.45
C LEU A 122 17.08 -19.75 13.20
N GLY A 123 16.82 -18.84 14.16
CA GLY A 123 17.87 -18.07 14.86
C GLY A 123 18.53 -18.78 16.05
N ARG A 124 18.01 -19.95 16.47
CA ARG A 124 18.61 -20.78 17.51
C ARG A 124 19.53 -21.85 16.99
N ASP A 125 19.69 -21.97 15.69
CA ASP A 125 20.59 -22.92 15.13
C ASP A 125 22.05 -22.53 15.43
N PHE A 126 22.62 -23.30 16.34
CA PHE A 126 24.01 -23.46 16.59
C PHE A 126 24.73 -23.72 15.25
N TYR A 127 25.45 -22.70 14.76
CA TYR A 127 26.02 -22.80 13.42
C TYR A 127 27.16 -23.81 13.40
N ARG A 128 28.18 -23.65 14.26
CA ARG A 128 29.27 -24.58 14.47
C ARG A 128 30.15 -24.25 15.68
N ILE A 129 30.92 -25.22 16.13
CA ILE A 129 32.07 -25.00 16.98
C ILE A 129 33.31 -24.94 16.08
N ARG A 130 34.12 -23.90 16.24
CA ARG A 130 35.40 -23.74 15.56
C ARG A 130 36.51 -23.38 16.54
N PRO A 131 37.76 -23.61 16.18
CA PRO A 131 38.90 -23.18 17.02
C PRO A 131 38.86 -21.67 17.28
N TYR A 132 39.21 -21.28 18.51
CA TYR A 132 39.35 -19.89 18.93
C TYR A 132 40.51 -19.22 18.22
N GLU A 133 40.29 -18.00 17.71
CA GLU A 133 41.33 -17.13 17.16
C GLU A 133 41.67 -16.02 18.15
N ILE A 134 42.98 -15.69 18.29
CA ILE A 134 43.52 -14.77 19.32
C ILE A 134 42.88 -13.36 19.24
N SER A 135 42.31 -12.99 18.10
CA SER A 135 41.64 -11.70 17.90
C SER A 135 40.19 -11.63 18.43
N GLU A 136 39.64 -12.73 18.94
CA GLU A 136 38.22 -12.81 19.31
C GLU A 136 38.01 -12.61 20.82
N SER A 137 36.77 -12.20 21.15
CA SER A 137 36.37 -12.02 22.55
C SER A 137 36.19 -13.38 23.24
N ALA A 138 36.88 -13.56 24.39
CA ALA A 138 36.75 -14.77 25.21
C ALA A 138 35.31 -15.06 25.73
N ARG A 139 34.38 -14.12 25.56
CA ARG A 139 32.97 -14.30 25.93
C ARG A 139 32.24 -15.35 25.07
N HIS A 140 32.74 -15.62 23.89
CA HIS A 140 32.17 -16.58 22.94
C HIS A 140 32.75 -17.98 23.06
N VAL A 141 33.67 -18.21 23.99
CA VAL A 141 34.29 -19.52 24.22
C VAL A 141 33.29 -20.51 24.81
N ASP A 142 33.12 -21.63 24.13
CA ASP A 142 32.39 -22.79 24.67
C ASP A 142 33.33 -23.61 25.54
N TRP A 143 33.30 -23.37 26.84
CA TRP A 143 34.13 -24.05 27.81
C TRP A 143 33.90 -25.56 27.86
N LYS A 144 32.69 -26.02 27.59
CA LYS A 144 32.37 -27.47 27.58
C LYS A 144 32.99 -28.16 26.35
N ALA A 145 32.84 -27.57 25.18
CA ALA A 145 33.49 -28.08 23.96
C ALA A 145 35.02 -27.99 24.03
N SER A 146 35.54 -26.89 24.59
CA SER A 146 36.99 -26.68 24.79
C SER A 146 37.59 -27.75 25.70
N ALA A 147 36.93 -28.11 26.79
CA ALA A 147 37.36 -29.15 27.69
C ALA A 147 37.36 -30.57 27.05
N HIS A 148 36.48 -30.81 26.05
CA HIS A 148 36.37 -32.11 25.37
C HIS A 148 37.46 -32.29 24.31
N VAL A 149 37.83 -31.18 23.64
CA VAL A 149 38.79 -31.18 22.51
C VAL A 149 40.21 -30.82 22.95
N GLY A 150 40.38 -30.27 24.16
CA GLY A 150 41.68 -29.85 24.68
C GLY A 150 42.23 -28.59 24.06
N SER A 151 41.43 -27.86 23.27
CA SER A 151 41.76 -26.57 22.67
C SER A 151 40.61 -25.61 22.76
N LEU A 152 40.87 -24.31 22.89
CA LEU A 152 39.80 -23.31 22.99
C LEU A 152 38.90 -23.36 21.77
N GLN A 153 37.62 -23.53 22.01
CA GLN A 153 36.58 -23.58 20.97
C GLN A 153 35.62 -22.43 21.16
N VAL A 154 35.21 -21.81 20.04
CA VAL A 154 34.23 -20.73 20.03
C VAL A 154 32.90 -21.25 19.48
N ARG A 155 31.82 -20.90 20.14
CA ARG A 155 30.48 -21.11 19.65
C ARG A 155 30.13 -20.01 18.69
N GLU A 156 30.08 -20.31 17.42
CA GLU A 156 29.61 -19.40 16.37
C GLU A 156 28.10 -19.54 16.27
N PHE A 157 27.40 -18.46 16.56
CA PHE A 157 25.96 -18.36 16.33
C PHE A 157 25.73 -17.86 14.89
N ALA A 158 24.71 -18.39 14.25
CA ALA A 158 24.26 -17.77 13.00
C ALA A 158 23.98 -16.27 13.27
N ARG A 159 24.51 -15.38 12.43
CA ARG A 159 24.12 -13.97 12.49
C ARG A 159 22.61 -13.90 12.55
N GLU A 160 22.04 -12.98 13.36
CA GLU A 160 20.63 -12.63 13.27
C GLU A 160 20.31 -12.41 11.79
N ARG A 161 19.61 -13.39 11.20
CA ARG A 161 19.14 -13.22 9.82
C ARG A 161 18.10 -12.11 9.85
N GLU A 162 18.27 -11.12 9.01
CA GLU A 162 17.26 -10.12 8.77
C GLU A 162 15.94 -10.83 8.48
N GLN A 163 14.89 -10.41 9.17
CA GLN A 163 13.57 -10.97 8.97
C GLN A 163 13.09 -10.62 7.56
N THR A 164 13.24 -11.55 6.65
CA THR A 164 12.85 -11.36 5.24
C THR A 164 11.47 -11.97 5.01
N VAL A 165 10.50 -11.15 4.67
CA VAL A 165 9.14 -11.60 4.35
C VAL A 165 8.93 -11.51 2.85
N GLU A 166 8.64 -12.65 2.21
CA GLU A 166 8.27 -12.70 0.80
C GLU A 166 6.76 -12.54 0.66
N VAL A 167 6.32 -11.48 -0.01
CA VAL A 167 4.90 -11.14 -0.22
C VAL A 167 4.57 -11.22 -1.69
N TYR A 168 3.60 -12.06 -2.04
CA TYR A 168 3.09 -12.19 -3.39
C TYR A 168 1.63 -11.72 -3.48
N LEU A 169 1.35 -10.80 -4.41
CA LEU A 169 -0.01 -10.41 -4.79
C LEU A 169 -0.35 -11.01 -6.15
N ASP A 170 -1.32 -11.93 -6.18
CA ASP A 170 -1.82 -12.50 -7.42
C ASP A 170 -2.71 -11.48 -8.16
N ARG A 171 -2.39 -11.24 -9.44
CA ARG A 171 -3.17 -10.36 -10.32
C ARG A 171 -4.02 -11.12 -11.32
N ASP A 172 -3.71 -12.40 -11.52
CA ASP A 172 -4.49 -13.28 -12.39
C ASP A 172 -5.71 -13.80 -11.62
N VAL A 173 -6.64 -12.88 -11.45
CA VAL A 173 -7.83 -13.04 -10.63
C VAL A 173 -9.07 -12.86 -11.52
N ALA A 174 -10.02 -13.77 -11.42
CA ALA A 174 -11.25 -13.70 -12.19
C ALA A 174 -12.07 -12.44 -11.84
N PRO A 175 -12.81 -11.85 -12.81
CA PRO A 175 -13.54 -10.59 -12.60
C PRO A 175 -14.56 -10.62 -11.45
N GLU A 176 -15.06 -11.78 -11.10
CA GLU A 176 -15.98 -11.98 -9.97
C GLU A 176 -15.34 -11.63 -8.61
N PHE A 177 -14.01 -11.73 -8.52
CA PHE A 177 -13.22 -11.38 -7.34
C PHE A 177 -12.71 -9.92 -7.36
N ASP A 178 -13.19 -9.04 -8.26
CA ASP A 178 -12.76 -7.62 -8.29
C ASP A 178 -12.89 -6.93 -6.92
N PRO A 179 -14.00 -7.07 -6.17
CA PRO A 179 -14.08 -6.45 -4.83
C PRO A 179 -13.07 -7.02 -3.83
N TRP A 180 -12.81 -8.33 -3.90
CA TRP A 180 -11.80 -8.96 -3.07
C TRP A 180 -10.39 -8.48 -3.45
N PHE A 181 -10.09 -8.37 -4.75
CA PHE A 181 -8.78 -7.91 -5.22
C PHE A 181 -8.47 -6.49 -4.73
N GLU A 182 -9.43 -5.57 -4.81
CA GLU A 182 -9.26 -4.22 -4.28
C GLU A 182 -8.98 -4.23 -2.77
N HIS A 183 -9.71 -5.05 -2.03
CA HIS A 183 -9.48 -5.22 -0.59
C HIS A 183 -8.13 -5.87 -0.28
N ALA A 184 -7.74 -6.89 -1.04
CA ALA A 184 -6.44 -7.56 -0.93
C ALA A 184 -5.28 -6.60 -1.18
N VAL A 185 -5.42 -5.66 -2.14
CA VAL A 185 -4.41 -4.62 -2.39
C VAL A 185 -4.28 -3.67 -1.21
N ASP A 186 -5.38 -3.23 -0.59
CA ASP A 186 -5.33 -2.36 0.58
C ASP A 186 -4.71 -3.09 1.78
N CYS A 187 -5.08 -4.36 2.02
CA CYS A 187 -4.47 -5.19 3.06
C CYS A 187 -2.97 -5.43 2.81
N CYS A 188 -2.59 -5.70 1.57
CA CYS A 188 -1.20 -5.88 1.18
C CYS A 188 -0.39 -4.59 1.39
N ALA A 189 -0.93 -3.44 1.01
CA ALA A 189 -0.29 -2.14 1.21
C ALA A 189 -0.08 -1.83 2.70
N PHE A 190 -1.09 -2.06 3.52
CA PHE A 190 -0.99 -1.91 4.97
C PHE A 190 0.06 -2.85 5.57
N LEU A 191 0.05 -4.13 5.16
CA LEU A 191 1.02 -5.14 5.63
C LEU A 191 2.46 -4.73 5.32
N VAL A 192 2.76 -4.43 4.04
CA VAL A 192 4.14 -4.07 3.63
C VAL A 192 4.59 -2.77 4.28
N TRP A 193 3.69 -1.79 4.44
CA TRP A 193 3.98 -0.56 5.15
C TRP A 193 4.34 -0.81 6.61
N ARG A 194 3.58 -1.64 7.30
CA ARG A 194 3.80 -1.97 8.72
C ARG A 194 5.09 -2.77 8.91
N LEU A 195 5.34 -3.79 8.10
CA LEU A 195 6.56 -4.59 8.15
C LEU A 195 7.81 -3.75 7.89
N SER A 196 7.76 -2.87 6.87
CA SER A 196 8.84 -1.93 6.60
C SER A 196 9.10 -0.99 7.78
N GLY A 197 8.05 -0.48 8.43
CA GLY A 197 8.16 0.35 9.62
C GLY A 197 8.76 -0.38 10.84
N GLN A 198 8.68 -1.70 10.88
CA GLN A 198 9.29 -2.56 11.90
C GLN A 198 10.74 -2.98 11.54
N GLY A 199 11.25 -2.57 10.38
CA GLY A 199 12.61 -2.88 9.94
C GLY A 199 12.77 -4.25 9.29
N ALA A 200 11.67 -4.93 8.92
CA ALA A 200 11.72 -6.17 8.17
C ALA A 200 12.14 -5.93 6.71
N SER A 201 12.94 -6.84 6.16
CA SER A 201 13.24 -6.87 4.73
C SER A 201 12.07 -7.51 3.98
N ILE A 202 11.61 -6.88 2.90
CA ILE A 202 10.43 -7.30 2.14
C ILE A 202 10.84 -7.67 0.73
N GLN A 203 10.50 -8.87 0.30
CA GLN A 203 10.61 -9.30 -1.09
C GLN A 203 9.21 -9.31 -1.68
N PHE A 204 8.86 -8.25 -2.40
CA PHE A 204 7.54 -8.12 -3.00
C PHE A 204 7.51 -8.62 -4.44
N ARG A 205 6.49 -9.40 -4.79
CA ARG A 205 6.27 -9.94 -6.13
C ARG A 205 4.82 -9.81 -6.57
N SER A 206 4.61 -9.55 -7.85
CA SER A 206 3.26 -9.54 -8.44
C SER A 206 3.34 -9.48 -9.97
N GLY A 207 2.82 -10.47 -10.66
CA GLY A 207 2.60 -10.43 -12.11
C GLY A 207 3.83 -10.05 -12.96
N GLY A 208 5.01 -10.54 -12.65
CA GLY A 208 6.27 -10.21 -13.32
C GLY A 208 7.02 -9.00 -12.72
N PHE A 209 6.42 -8.26 -11.82
CA PHE A 209 7.12 -7.27 -11.01
C PHE A 209 7.73 -7.94 -9.77
N ALA A 210 8.98 -7.62 -9.48
CA ALA A 210 9.67 -8.07 -8.28
C ALA A 210 10.59 -6.95 -7.77
N VAL A 211 10.65 -6.79 -6.46
CA VAL A 211 11.52 -5.79 -5.81
C VAL A 211 11.83 -6.21 -4.38
N ARG A 212 13.05 -5.93 -3.93
CA ARG A 212 13.50 -6.12 -2.55
C ARG A 212 13.66 -4.77 -1.86
N GLN A 213 13.03 -4.64 -0.72
CA GLN A 213 13.11 -3.47 0.14
C GLN A 213 13.85 -3.87 1.43
N PRO A 214 14.86 -3.13 1.93
CA PRO A 214 15.35 -1.83 1.43
C PRO A 214 16.43 -1.91 0.34
N GLU A 215 16.88 -3.09 -0.05
CA GLU A 215 18.09 -3.28 -0.88
C GLU A 215 18.01 -2.63 -2.27
N GLU A 216 16.86 -2.79 -2.96
CA GLU A 216 16.69 -2.36 -4.36
C GLU A 216 15.84 -1.08 -4.47
N ALA A 217 14.91 -0.88 -3.54
CA ALA A 217 14.01 0.26 -3.56
C ALA A 217 13.46 0.59 -2.16
N ASP A 218 12.85 1.76 -2.04
CA ASP A 218 12.08 2.15 -0.88
C ASP A 218 10.66 1.55 -0.91
N ILE A 219 9.94 1.65 0.20
CA ILE A 219 8.56 1.15 0.33
C ILE A 219 7.60 1.82 -0.66
N TYR A 220 7.88 3.06 -1.08
CA TYR A 220 7.03 3.78 -2.01
C TYR A 220 7.03 3.17 -3.41
N ALA A 221 8.09 2.43 -3.80
CA ALA A 221 8.09 1.68 -5.07
C ALA A 221 7.01 0.59 -5.06
N ILE A 222 6.88 -0.15 -3.96
CA ILE A 222 5.84 -1.17 -3.78
C ILE A 222 4.45 -0.52 -3.75
N LEU A 223 4.27 0.53 -2.94
CA LEU A 223 3.00 1.24 -2.84
C LEU A 223 2.57 1.85 -4.18
N LYS A 224 3.51 2.40 -4.96
CA LYS A 224 3.25 2.92 -6.30
C LYS A 224 2.83 1.83 -7.27
N TYR A 225 3.50 0.67 -7.21
CA TYR A 225 3.10 -0.49 -7.99
C TYR A 225 1.68 -0.92 -7.61
N LEU A 226 1.39 -1.07 -6.31
CA LEU A 226 0.07 -1.43 -5.81
C LEU A 226 -1.01 -0.41 -6.22
N ALA A 227 -0.69 0.89 -6.25
CA ALA A 227 -1.60 1.92 -6.73
C ALA A 227 -2.03 1.69 -8.19
N LEU A 228 -1.15 1.19 -9.03
CA LEU A 228 -1.36 0.99 -10.47
C LEU A 228 -1.72 -0.46 -10.84
N ALA A 229 -1.64 -1.38 -9.89
CA ALA A 229 -1.93 -2.79 -10.11
C ALA A 229 -3.41 -3.00 -10.42
N ASN A 230 -3.71 -3.62 -11.56
CA ASN A 230 -5.03 -4.05 -11.97
C ASN A 230 -5.04 -5.57 -12.17
N GLN A 231 -6.22 -6.16 -12.12
CA GLN A 231 -6.41 -7.54 -12.55
C GLN A 231 -5.94 -7.69 -13.98
N GLN A 232 -5.12 -8.66 -14.23
CA GLN A 232 -4.57 -8.95 -15.55
C GLN A 232 -4.14 -10.40 -15.59
N SER A 233 -4.40 -11.08 -16.68
CA SER A 233 -3.79 -12.40 -16.92
C SER A 233 -2.28 -12.28 -16.80
N ALA A 234 -1.71 -13.11 -15.94
CA ALA A 234 -0.30 -13.12 -15.63
C ALA A 234 0.25 -14.54 -15.80
N PRO A 235 1.55 -14.68 -16.13
CA PRO A 235 2.17 -16.00 -16.13
C PRO A 235 2.03 -16.64 -14.75
N PRO A 236 2.05 -17.99 -14.68
CA PRO A 236 2.03 -18.70 -13.41
C PRO A 236 3.15 -18.19 -12.50
N PRO A 237 2.94 -18.18 -11.18
CA PRO A 237 3.96 -17.72 -10.24
C PRO A 237 5.19 -18.63 -10.38
N GLY A 238 6.37 -18.01 -10.46
CA GLY A 238 7.63 -18.76 -10.33
C GLY A 238 7.84 -19.23 -8.90
N PRO A 239 8.81 -20.12 -8.64
CA PRO A 239 9.12 -20.59 -7.30
C PRO A 239 9.50 -19.42 -6.36
N PRO A 240 9.40 -19.61 -5.04
CA PRO A 240 9.89 -18.64 -4.06
C PRO A 240 11.35 -18.26 -4.30
N PHE A 241 11.75 -17.06 -3.89
CA PHE A 241 13.15 -16.64 -4.01
C PHE A 241 14.08 -17.35 -3.02
N ASP A 242 13.57 -17.59 -1.81
CA ASP A 242 14.33 -18.21 -0.73
C ASP A 242 13.43 -19.15 0.08
N ASP A 243 13.95 -20.34 0.37
CA ASP A 243 13.25 -21.33 1.20
C ASP A 243 13.16 -20.91 2.67
N THR A 244 14.02 -19.99 3.11
CA THR A 244 14.12 -19.57 4.51
C THR A 244 13.30 -18.31 4.83
N SER A 245 12.77 -17.60 3.83
CA SER A 245 11.88 -16.46 4.03
C SER A 245 10.49 -16.90 4.49
N TYR A 246 9.85 -16.07 5.33
CA TYR A 246 8.42 -16.27 5.61
C TYR A 246 7.59 -15.81 4.41
N LYS A 247 6.70 -16.66 3.92
CA LYS A 247 5.99 -16.47 2.66
C LYS A 247 4.52 -16.13 2.88
N LEU A 248 4.05 -15.06 2.26
CA LEU A 248 2.66 -14.59 2.27
C LEU A 248 2.14 -14.44 0.85
N VAL A 249 0.99 -15.02 0.56
CA VAL A 249 0.38 -14.98 -0.77
C VAL A 249 -1.06 -14.50 -0.69
N PHE A 250 -1.38 -13.43 -1.38
CA PHE A 250 -2.76 -12.96 -1.59
C PHE A 250 -3.28 -13.55 -2.91
N THR A 251 -4.18 -14.52 -2.85
CA THR A 251 -4.75 -15.17 -4.04
C THR A 251 -6.11 -15.82 -3.74
N PRO A 252 -7.07 -15.76 -4.68
CA PRO A 252 -8.29 -16.56 -4.61
C PRO A 252 -8.09 -18.00 -5.11
N SER A 253 -6.89 -18.34 -5.64
CA SER A 253 -6.58 -19.62 -6.26
C SER A 253 -5.36 -20.29 -5.61
N PRO A 254 -5.49 -20.86 -4.37
CA PRO A 254 -4.36 -21.42 -3.63
C PRO A 254 -3.58 -22.49 -4.36
N ARG A 255 -4.27 -23.37 -5.10
CA ARG A 255 -3.65 -24.50 -5.83
C ARG A 255 -2.57 -24.07 -6.81
N LYS A 256 -2.79 -22.95 -7.50
CA LYS A 256 -1.82 -22.37 -8.44
C LYS A 256 -0.45 -22.10 -7.82
N PHE A 257 -0.44 -21.72 -6.55
CA PHE A 257 0.79 -21.43 -5.79
C PHE A 257 1.41 -22.69 -5.20
N GLN A 258 0.60 -23.61 -4.73
CA GLN A 258 1.07 -24.92 -4.26
C GLN A 258 1.80 -25.66 -5.38
N ASP A 259 1.23 -25.72 -6.58
CA ASP A 259 1.84 -26.32 -7.77
C ASP A 259 3.16 -25.64 -8.20
N ALA A 260 3.33 -24.36 -7.86
CA ALA A 260 4.53 -23.58 -8.14
C ALA A 260 5.60 -23.62 -7.04
N GLY A 261 5.43 -24.47 -6.00
CA GLY A 261 6.42 -24.66 -4.95
C GLY A 261 6.24 -23.78 -3.70
N TRP A 262 5.09 -23.10 -3.56
CA TRP A 262 4.76 -22.28 -2.38
C TRP A 262 4.03 -23.09 -1.29
N MET A 263 4.51 -24.31 -1.00
CA MET A 263 3.83 -25.22 -0.07
C MET A 263 3.73 -24.67 1.35
N ASP A 264 4.77 -23.95 1.81
CA ASP A 264 4.87 -23.42 3.17
C ASP A 264 4.35 -21.96 3.28
N ALA A 265 3.74 -21.43 2.20
CA ALA A 265 3.25 -20.07 2.21
C ALA A 265 1.93 -19.95 3.00
N ARG A 266 1.82 -18.89 3.79
CA ARG A 266 0.55 -18.47 4.36
C ARG A 266 -0.30 -17.84 3.26
N ILE A 267 -1.37 -18.51 2.89
CA ILE A 267 -2.27 -18.05 1.83
C ILE A 267 -3.42 -17.25 2.44
N LEU A 268 -3.63 -16.05 1.88
CA LEU A 268 -4.71 -15.14 2.23
C LEU A 268 -5.72 -15.16 1.08
N ASP A 269 -6.67 -16.05 1.17
CA ASP A 269 -7.74 -16.25 0.21
C ASP A 269 -9.03 -15.51 0.62
N PRO A 270 -10.10 -15.50 -0.20
CA PRO A 270 -11.37 -14.88 0.15
C PRO A 270 -12.05 -15.42 1.41
N GLY A 271 -11.70 -16.62 1.87
CA GLY A 271 -12.20 -17.21 3.11
C GLY A 271 -11.53 -16.63 4.34
N LEU A 272 -10.23 -16.37 4.27
CA LEU A 272 -9.43 -15.79 5.35
C LEU A 272 -9.42 -14.25 5.31
N LEU A 273 -9.59 -13.66 4.14
CA LEU A 273 -9.64 -12.22 3.93
C LEU A 273 -11.05 -11.81 3.50
N PRO A 274 -12.03 -11.78 4.43
CA PRO A 274 -13.39 -11.43 4.09
C PRO A 274 -13.46 -9.99 3.59
N PHE A 275 -14.16 -9.78 2.49
CA PHE A 275 -14.38 -8.47 1.91
C PHE A 275 -15.86 -8.06 2.03
N PRO A 276 -16.17 -6.79 2.26
CA PRO A 276 -17.55 -6.34 2.37
C PRO A 276 -18.27 -6.55 1.02
N ALA A 277 -19.41 -7.23 1.04
CA ALA A 277 -20.26 -7.33 -0.13
C ALA A 277 -20.61 -5.92 -0.64
N ARG A 278 -20.65 -5.73 -1.98
CA ARG A 278 -21.06 -4.46 -2.61
C ARG A 278 -22.40 -4.02 -2.02
N GLY A 279 -22.41 -2.97 -1.21
CA GLY A 279 -23.62 -2.41 -0.60
C GLY A 279 -23.51 -2.03 0.87
N ALA A 280 -22.52 -2.46 1.59
CA ALA A 280 -22.26 -1.97 2.94
C ALA A 280 -21.63 -0.56 2.84
N SER A 281 -22.46 0.47 2.86
CA SER A 281 -22.00 1.82 3.14
C SER A 281 -21.39 1.80 4.54
N TYR A 282 -20.09 2.02 4.64
CA TYR A 282 -19.48 2.35 5.93
C TYR A 282 -20.17 3.60 6.46
N GLY A 283 -21.10 3.40 7.40
CA GLY A 283 -21.65 4.47 8.18
C GLY A 283 -20.49 5.16 8.87
N ALA A 284 -20.39 6.46 8.63
CA ALA A 284 -19.52 7.32 9.39
C ALA A 284 -19.89 7.14 10.86
N ALA A 285 -19.04 6.46 11.61
CA ALA A 285 -19.03 6.62 13.07
C ALA A 285 -18.40 8.00 13.34
N PHE A 286 -19.15 8.79 14.07
CA PHE A 286 -18.91 10.17 14.48
C PHE A 286 -17.56 10.40 15.15
#